data_9522df48eb767cc80d8857edb8308104
#
_entry.id   9522df48eb767cc80d8857edb8308104
#
_cell.length_a   1.000
_cell.length_b   1.000
_cell.length_c   1.000
_cell.angle_alpha   90.00
_cell.angle_beta   90.00
_cell.angle_gamma   90.00
#
_symmetry.space_group_name_H-M   'P 1'
#
loop_
_entity.id
_entity.type
_entity.pdbx_description
1 polymer ?
#
loop_
_entity_poly.entity_id
_entity_poly.type
_entity_poly.pdbx_seq_one_letter_code
_entity_poly.pdbx_strand_id
1 'polypeptide(L)'
;MPGAFLYDNVAKGAVLISAQANVPSMPLANLQDAQPRRRARLNAASATIDVDLLAALPVDCVALISTTLGAGATVRARIGSDAALVEAVPVVDLDFMTGDLNTRVTLSRASSAWYFDSTGMLVEATNNIPRFDHDPVTLARRGLLMEGARTNGALRSRDLTSDVWVKTNITAARDVVGLDGAANTASRITATASNGTVLQSITGTSASRVTSFYVRRISGAGLVEITQNNGTTWTAIADTAAWQRFIIPAATMANPTIGLRLATAGDVVAMDLAQCEVGTFATSPIITEASAVTRASETGTMAFPVPAEFSLFAELITVDRLSGVGGSTNQFVAVDDGGNNNMFSLSQRTTSSPTSVLSVAVSGISTYLTNQPLTLGALHRHVGSYAAGTVAYSANGGALATQSGLMLPALNRLRFTSVGGSGANAVTYLRRVRLYGTRLTNAQLVALSGTGSSMVAAEVTGDTGTVTAEAEDANQGNVILTLPAPVVGRYLRIDLTDGAAAFMDIGLLVAGHLWRLQRGTGYGIREGRVMLDRRDRNPFTGAEFPVPAIVNPRMAAFTLPALSVAEARNQHRDLLRRLGAAADALWIAELGDSLAERNCRAIWGAVNAPGEEASASRDSYPFAVRAVRMVERV
;
A
#
# COMPACT_ATOMS: atom_id res chain seq x y z
N MET A 1 9.67 -25.75 -23.77
CA MET A 1 10.62 -24.81 -24.41
C MET A 1 12.02 -25.36 -24.24
N PRO A 2 12.98 -25.08 -25.13
CA PRO A 2 14.34 -25.59 -25.00
C PRO A 2 15.00 -25.09 -23.70
N GLY A 3 15.99 -25.82 -23.22
CA GLY A 3 16.78 -25.46 -22.05
C GLY A 3 17.63 -24.21 -22.24
N ALA A 4 18.23 -23.74 -21.15
CA ALA A 4 19.04 -22.53 -21.18
C ALA A 4 20.25 -22.59 -20.23
N PHE A 5 21.25 -21.79 -20.53
CA PHE A 5 22.43 -21.55 -19.70
C PHE A 5 22.52 -20.10 -19.25
N LEU A 6 22.86 -19.87 -17.98
CA LEU A 6 23.38 -18.61 -17.50
C LEU A 6 24.83 -18.84 -17.03
N TYR A 7 25.77 -18.27 -17.74
CA TYR A 7 27.21 -18.42 -17.47
C TYR A 7 27.93 -17.11 -17.16
N ASP A 8 27.23 -16.00 -17.22
CA ASP A 8 27.70 -14.67 -16.85
C ASP A 8 26.91 -14.15 -15.67
N ASN A 9 27.32 -14.51 -14.43
CA ASN A 9 26.67 -14.04 -13.22
C ASN A 9 27.06 -12.59 -12.94
N VAL A 10 26.24 -11.66 -13.39
CA VAL A 10 26.47 -10.22 -13.20
C VAL A 10 26.31 -9.79 -11.74
N ALA A 11 25.65 -10.58 -10.89
CA ALA A 11 25.54 -10.30 -9.46
C ALA A 11 26.86 -10.52 -8.71
N LYS A 12 27.82 -11.26 -9.25
CA LYS A 12 29.09 -11.61 -8.58
C LYS A 12 29.96 -10.40 -8.21
N GLY A 13 29.88 -9.32 -8.94
CA GLY A 13 30.64 -8.09 -8.67
C GLY A 13 29.79 -6.93 -8.16
N ALA A 14 28.50 -7.15 -7.94
CA ALA A 14 27.54 -6.14 -7.56
C ALA A 14 27.69 -5.68 -6.10
N VAL A 15 27.16 -4.50 -5.77
CA VAL A 15 26.99 -4.07 -4.39
C VAL A 15 25.65 -4.59 -3.89
N LEU A 16 25.66 -5.33 -2.78
CA LEU A 16 24.48 -5.92 -2.16
C LEU A 16 24.09 -5.12 -0.91
N ILE A 17 22.82 -4.78 -0.79
CA ILE A 17 22.25 -4.07 0.35
C ILE A 17 20.96 -4.78 0.79
N SER A 18 20.76 -4.90 2.10
CA SER A 18 19.49 -5.37 2.68
C SER A 18 19.14 -4.52 3.89
N ALA A 19 17.90 -4.13 4.00
CA ALA A 19 17.37 -3.38 5.14
C ALA A 19 17.22 -4.24 6.40
N GLN A 20 17.28 -5.57 6.28
CA GLN A 20 17.18 -6.51 7.38
C GLN A 20 18.55 -6.76 8.01
N ALA A 21 18.56 -6.94 9.33
CA ALA A 21 19.78 -7.24 10.06
C ALA A 21 20.34 -8.61 9.64
N ASN A 22 21.60 -8.64 9.26
CA ASN A 22 22.32 -9.85 8.93
C ASN A 22 22.96 -10.47 10.16
N VAL A 23 23.14 -11.78 10.15
CA VAL A 23 23.94 -12.48 11.13
C VAL A 23 25.42 -12.32 10.76
N PRO A 24 26.29 -11.79 11.65
CA PRO A 24 27.70 -11.51 11.30
C PRO A 24 28.48 -12.73 10.78
N SER A 25 28.16 -13.94 11.24
CA SER A 25 28.75 -15.20 10.76
C SER A 25 28.18 -15.68 9.42
N MET A 26 27.11 -15.09 8.94
CA MET A 26 26.43 -15.40 7.68
C MET A 26 26.10 -14.11 6.90
N PRO A 27 27.12 -13.34 6.51
CA PRO A 27 26.95 -12.02 5.92
C PRO A 27 26.34 -12.08 4.51
N LEU A 28 25.75 -10.97 4.07
CA LEU A 28 25.13 -10.82 2.75
C LEU A 28 26.14 -11.10 1.62
N ALA A 29 27.42 -10.82 1.82
CA ALA A 29 28.48 -11.10 0.85
C ALA A 29 28.61 -12.59 0.47
N ASN A 30 28.12 -13.51 1.31
CA ASN A 30 28.10 -14.93 0.98
C ASN A 30 27.22 -15.25 -0.24
N LEU A 31 26.26 -14.38 -0.59
CA LEU A 31 25.44 -14.51 -1.82
C LEU A 31 26.26 -14.42 -3.12
N GLN A 32 27.50 -13.96 -3.04
CA GLN A 32 28.43 -13.83 -4.16
C GLN A 32 29.52 -14.90 -4.19
N ASP A 33 29.55 -15.76 -3.16
CA ASP A 33 30.48 -16.89 -3.10
C ASP A 33 29.97 -18.04 -4.00
N ALA A 34 30.83 -18.57 -4.84
CA ALA A 34 30.49 -19.69 -5.72
C ALA A 34 30.14 -21.00 -4.96
N GLN A 35 30.36 -21.03 -3.65
CA GLN A 35 30.06 -22.18 -2.79
C GLN A 35 28.71 -21.98 -2.06
N PRO A 36 27.61 -22.56 -2.54
CA PRO A 36 26.27 -22.34 -1.96
C PRO A 36 26.11 -22.78 -0.48
N ARG A 37 27.07 -23.50 0.05
CA ARG A 37 27.09 -23.87 1.49
C ARG A 37 27.40 -22.68 2.40
N ARG A 38 28.06 -21.64 1.89
CA ARG A 38 28.29 -20.39 2.60
C ARG A 38 27.07 -19.50 2.45
N ARG A 39 26.10 -19.71 3.32
CA ARG A 39 24.81 -19.01 3.24
C ARG A 39 24.85 -17.61 3.83
N ALA A 40 24.08 -16.70 3.25
CA ALA A 40 23.67 -15.46 3.91
C ALA A 40 22.36 -15.71 4.66
N ARG A 41 22.21 -15.10 5.83
CA ARG A 41 20.98 -15.17 6.64
C ARG A 41 20.30 -13.82 6.75
N LEU A 42 19.02 -13.79 6.42
CA LEU A 42 18.13 -12.64 6.61
C LEU A 42 17.22 -12.94 7.81
N ASN A 43 17.37 -12.17 8.89
CA ASN A 43 16.63 -12.35 10.14
C ASN A 43 15.25 -11.68 10.06
N ALA A 44 14.40 -12.13 9.17
CA ALA A 44 13.05 -11.61 9.02
C ALA A 44 12.18 -12.62 8.24
N ALA A 45 10.89 -12.61 8.51
CA ALA A 45 9.88 -13.30 7.71
C ALA A 45 9.62 -12.61 6.36
N SER A 46 10.01 -11.34 6.23
CA SER A 46 9.97 -10.58 4.97
C SER A 46 11.26 -9.77 4.84
N ALA A 47 11.92 -9.88 3.70
CA ALA A 47 13.21 -9.25 3.45
C ALA A 47 13.32 -8.75 2.01
N THR A 48 14.19 -7.77 1.80
CA THR A 48 14.57 -7.29 0.48
C THR A 48 16.08 -7.37 0.30
N ILE A 49 16.51 -7.73 -0.91
CA ILE A 49 17.90 -7.66 -1.34
C ILE A 49 17.97 -6.70 -2.52
N ASP A 50 18.65 -5.59 -2.33
CA ASP A 50 18.93 -4.61 -3.38
C ASP A 50 20.33 -4.86 -3.92
N VAL A 51 20.45 -4.85 -5.25
CA VAL A 51 21.68 -5.18 -5.99
C VAL A 51 22.00 -4.03 -6.95
N ASP A 52 23.12 -3.34 -6.75
CA ASP A 52 23.68 -2.42 -7.76
C ASP A 52 24.70 -3.18 -8.61
N LEU A 53 24.36 -3.43 -9.84
CA LEU A 53 25.22 -4.12 -10.82
C LEU A 53 26.40 -3.28 -11.31
N LEU A 54 26.53 -2.03 -10.81
CA LEU A 54 27.53 -1.03 -11.16
C LEU A 54 27.46 -0.54 -12.63
N ALA A 55 26.76 -1.24 -13.49
CA ALA A 55 26.51 -0.86 -14.88
C ALA A 55 25.12 -1.35 -15.32
N ALA A 56 24.56 -0.74 -16.36
CA ALA A 56 23.34 -1.24 -16.98
C ALA A 56 23.66 -2.49 -17.81
N LEU A 57 23.18 -3.63 -17.35
CA LEU A 57 23.46 -4.95 -17.93
C LEU A 57 22.16 -5.65 -18.33
N PRO A 58 22.18 -6.52 -19.36
CA PRO A 58 21.02 -7.31 -19.73
C PRO A 58 20.76 -8.42 -18.70
N VAL A 59 19.54 -8.48 -18.17
CA VAL A 59 19.09 -9.48 -17.19
C VAL A 59 17.72 -10.01 -17.63
N ASP A 60 17.58 -11.31 -17.70
CA ASP A 60 16.30 -11.99 -17.89
C ASP A 60 16.16 -13.24 -17.01
N CYS A 61 17.13 -13.47 -16.13
CA CYS A 61 17.10 -14.53 -15.15
C CYS A 61 17.68 -14.06 -13.81
N VAL A 62 16.97 -14.36 -12.73
CA VAL A 62 17.42 -14.23 -11.35
C VAL A 62 17.20 -15.55 -10.66
N ALA A 63 18.23 -16.11 -10.05
CA ALA A 63 18.14 -17.37 -9.34
C ALA A 63 18.72 -17.26 -7.92
N LEU A 64 17.98 -17.78 -6.95
CA LEU A 64 18.42 -18.01 -5.60
C LEU A 64 18.71 -19.50 -5.44
N ILE A 65 19.94 -19.82 -5.11
CA ILE A 65 20.42 -21.20 -5.05
C ILE A 65 20.60 -21.63 -3.60
N SER A 66 20.21 -22.85 -3.28
CA SER A 66 20.34 -23.43 -1.94
C SER A 66 19.64 -22.58 -0.86
N THR A 67 18.33 -22.35 -1.04
CA THR A 67 17.51 -21.58 -0.09
C THR A 67 16.84 -22.48 0.95
N THR A 68 16.49 -21.90 2.09
CA THR A 68 15.61 -22.52 3.10
C THR A 68 14.18 -22.00 3.02
N LEU A 69 13.78 -21.37 1.92
CA LEU A 69 12.42 -20.88 1.73
C LEU A 69 11.43 -22.03 1.77
N GLY A 70 10.42 -21.92 2.62
CA GLY A 70 9.36 -22.92 2.80
C GLY A 70 8.38 -22.95 1.63
N ALA A 71 7.58 -24.00 1.56
CA ALA A 71 6.44 -24.05 0.65
C ALA A 71 5.46 -22.92 0.98
N GLY A 72 5.11 -22.12 -0.02
CA GLY A 72 4.27 -20.94 0.16
C GLY A 72 5.03 -19.62 0.37
N ALA A 73 6.36 -19.66 0.51
CA ALA A 73 7.16 -18.44 0.46
C ALA A 73 7.02 -17.75 -0.90
N THR A 74 7.07 -16.42 -0.92
CA THR A 74 6.94 -15.66 -2.16
C THR A 74 8.24 -14.93 -2.50
N VAL A 75 8.58 -14.92 -3.78
CA VAL A 75 9.77 -14.24 -4.33
C VAL A 75 9.37 -13.41 -5.54
N ARG A 76 9.91 -12.19 -5.64
CA ARG A 76 9.72 -11.30 -6.78
C ARG A 76 11.03 -10.61 -7.11
N ALA A 77 11.40 -10.53 -8.37
CA ALA A 77 12.56 -9.78 -8.82
C ALA A 77 12.12 -8.64 -9.75
N ARG A 78 12.69 -7.45 -9.55
CA ARG A 78 12.42 -6.25 -10.34
C ARG A 78 13.75 -5.64 -10.78
N ILE A 79 13.82 -5.20 -12.03
CA ILE A 79 15.03 -4.68 -12.66
C ILE A 79 14.73 -3.29 -13.22
N GLY A 80 15.63 -2.36 -13.08
CA GLY A 80 15.46 -0.99 -13.58
C GLY A 80 16.78 -0.23 -13.75
N SER A 81 16.67 0.95 -14.33
CA SER A 81 17.81 1.80 -14.68
C SER A 81 18.24 2.75 -13.56
N ASP A 82 17.38 3.00 -12.57
CA ASP A 82 17.65 3.96 -11.50
C ASP A 82 17.77 3.28 -10.13
N ALA A 83 18.60 3.83 -9.24
CA ALA A 83 18.73 3.47 -7.83
C ALA A 83 17.41 3.58 -7.05
N ALA A 84 16.41 4.28 -7.59
CA ALA A 84 15.06 4.40 -7.05
C ALA A 84 14.26 3.08 -7.01
N LEU A 85 14.76 1.99 -7.57
CA LEU A 85 14.28 0.64 -7.24
C LEU A 85 14.42 0.29 -5.75
N VAL A 86 15.33 0.97 -5.06
CA VAL A 86 15.42 0.96 -3.62
C VAL A 86 14.19 1.71 -3.11
N GLU A 87 13.13 0.99 -2.74
CA GLU A 87 12.00 1.59 -2.05
C GLU A 87 12.52 2.23 -0.76
N ALA A 88 12.44 3.54 -0.66
CA ALA A 88 12.77 4.21 0.59
C ALA A 88 11.87 3.62 1.68
N VAL A 89 12.47 2.94 2.64
CA VAL A 89 11.72 2.35 3.76
C VAL A 89 11.26 3.52 4.64
N PRO A 90 9.95 3.67 4.87
CA PRO A 90 9.47 4.72 5.76
C PRO A 90 9.94 4.43 7.20
N VAL A 91 10.47 5.43 7.89
CA VAL A 91 10.79 5.36 9.32
C VAL A 91 9.53 5.38 10.19
N VAL A 92 8.42 5.86 9.63
CA VAL A 92 7.07 5.76 10.18
C VAL A 92 6.13 5.32 9.06
N ASP A 93 5.40 4.22 9.28
CA ASP A 93 4.30 3.77 8.41
C ASP A 93 3.07 3.53 9.29
N LEU A 94 2.04 4.34 9.08
CA LEU A 94 0.77 4.26 9.79
C LEU A 94 -0.31 3.91 8.78
N ASP A 95 -0.79 2.68 8.83
CA ASP A 95 -1.87 2.17 8.01
C ASP A 95 -3.17 2.12 8.81
N PHE A 96 -4.06 3.09 8.58
CA PHE A 96 -5.36 3.18 9.25
C PHE A 96 -6.44 2.30 8.59
N MET A 97 -6.09 1.58 7.51
CA MET A 97 -6.97 0.62 6.88
C MET A 97 -6.97 -0.74 7.60
N THR A 98 -6.04 -0.99 8.51
CA THR A 98 -6.04 -2.17 9.39
C THR A 98 -7.13 -2.12 10.46
N GLY A 99 -7.49 -0.92 10.93
CA GLY A 99 -8.48 -0.71 12.00
C GLY A 99 -7.88 -0.62 13.39
N ASP A 100 -6.56 -0.59 13.46
CA ASP A 100 -5.82 -0.44 14.71
C ASP A 100 -5.06 0.88 14.72
N LEU A 101 -5.04 1.55 15.87
CA LEU A 101 -4.21 2.73 16.07
C LEU A 101 -2.84 2.30 16.57
N ASN A 102 -1.78 2.72 15.87
CA ASN A 102 -0.42 2.48 16.34
C ASN A 102 -0.23 3.03 17.75
N THR A 103 0.34 2.26 18.66
CA THR A 103 0.49 2.58 20.09
C THR A 103 1.30 3.84 20.37
N ARG A 104 2.11 4.32 19.42
CA ARG A 104 2.85 5.59 19.51
C ARG A 104 1.98 6.82 19.22
N VAL A 105 0.78 6.63 18.65
CA VAL A 105 -0.15 7.72 18.34
C VAL A 105 -1.05 7.98 19.53
N THR A 106 -1.04 9.20 20.02
CA THR A 106 -1.99 9.68 21.02
C THR A 106 -3.12 10.41 20.34
N LEU A 107 -4.35 9.89 20.46
CA LEU A 107 -5.56 10.55 20.00
C LEU A 107 -6.23 11.28 21.18
N SER A 108 -6.69 12.51 20.93
CA SER A 108 -7.44 13.31 21.91
C SER A 108 -8.77 13.77 21.32
N ARG A 109 -9.86 13.47 22.05
CA ARG A 109 -11.22 13.97 21.84
C ARG A 109 -11.95 13.98 23.18
N ALA A 110 -12.30 15.15 23.68
CA ALA A 110 -12.88 15.34 25.02
C ALA A 110 -14.39 15.06 25.08
N SER A 111 -14.95 14.32 24.12
CA SER A 111 -16.36 13.91 24.08
C SER A 111 -16.49 12.54 23.44
N SER A 112 -17.63 11.86 23.64
CA SER A 112 -18.03 10.76 22.77
C SER A 112 -18.31 11.25 21.34
N ALA A 113 -18.31 10.32 20.38
CA ALA A 113 -18.62 10.57 18.98
C ALA A 113 -19.13 9.29 18.31
N TRP A 114 -19.85 9.43 17.21
CA TRP A 114 -20.47 8.32 16.52
C TRP A 114 -19.80 8.07 15.17
N TYR A 115 -19.80 6.81 14.72
CA TYR A 115 -19.27 6.38 13.42
C TYR A 115 -19.94 5.08 12.99
N PHE A 116 -19.79 4.68 11.73
CA PHE A 116 -20.28 3.41 11.22
C PHE A 116 -19.22 2.33 11.31
N ASP A 117 -19.55 1.20 11.90
CA ASP A 117 -18.66 0.04 11.99
C ASP A 117 -18.63 -0.79 10.67
N SER A 118 -17.89 -1.89 10.67
CA SER A 118 -17.76 -2.77 9.49
C SER A 118 -19.04 -3.49 9.09
N THR A 119 -20.07 -3.45 9.92
CA THR A 119 -21.40 -4.02 9.63
C THR A 119 -22.38 -2.96 9.14
N GLY A 120 -21.96 -1.69 9.07
CA GLY A 120 -22.80 -0.56 8.70
C GLY A 120 -23.68 -0.04 9.83
N MET A 121 -23.44 -0.49 11.06
CA MET A 121 -24.17 -0.02 12.24
C MET A 121 -23.51 1.21 12.84
N LEU A 122 -24.34 2.15 13.32
CA LEU A 122 -23.88 3.32 14.04
C LEU A 122 -23.47 2.94 15.46
N VAL A 123 -22.20 3.17 15.79
CA VAL A 123 -21.63 2.84 17.11
C VAL A 123 -21.00 4.06 17.76
N GLU A 124 -20.99 4.07 19.09
CA GLU A 124 -20.39 5.13 19.89
C GLU A 124 -18.93 4.83 20.20
N ALA A 125 -18.06 5.78 19.93
CA ALA A 125 -16.70 5.83 20.43
C ALA A 125 -16.64 6.79 21.63
N THR A 126 -16.26 6.31 22.80
CA THR A 126 -16.06 7.15 23.99
C THR A 126 -14.87 8.09 23.83
N ASN A 127 -14.61 8.96 24.82
CA ASN A 127 -13.50 9.92 24.79
C ASN A 127 -12.18 9.26 24.39
N ASN A 128 -11.44 9.88 23.49
CA ASN A 128 -10.12 9.45 23.01
C ASN A 128 -10.08 8.09 22.26
N ILE A 129 -11.21 7.44 22.03
CA ILE A 129 -11.25 6.21 21.24
C ILE A 129 -11.29 6.57 19.76
N PRO A 130 -10.41 5.98 18.92
CA PRO A 130 -10.38 6.23 17.48
C PRO A 130 -11.64 5.73 16.78
N ARG A 131 -12.01 6.41 15.69
CA ARG A 131 -13.15 6.06 14.86
C ARG A 131 -12.65 5.58 13.49
N PHE A 132 -12.64 4.28 13.26
CA PHE A 132 -12.35 3.70 11.95
C PHE A 132 -13.65 3.52 11.17
N ASP A 133 -14.05 4.57 10.46
CA ASP A 133 -15.36 4.69 9.83
C ASP A 133 -15.50 3.86 8.56
N HIS A 134 -16.73 3.41 8.31
CA HIS A 134 -17.11 2.64 7.14
C HIS A 134 -18.26 3.34 6.40
N ASP A 135 -18.39 3.05 5.14
CA ASP A 135 -19.58 3.40 4.38
C ASP A 135 -20.74 2.51 4.82
N PRO A 136 -21.86 3.07 5.32
CA PRO A 136 -22.95 2.26 5.87
C PRO A 136 -23.70 1.42 4.83
N VAL A 137 -23.49 1.69 3.52
CA VAL A 137 -24.15 0.97 2.43
C VAL A 137 -23.22 -0.06 1.80
N THR A 138 -22.03 0.36 1.43
CA THR A 138 -21.04 -0.51 0.78
C THR A 138 -20.19 -1.30 1.77
N LEU A 139 -20.22 -0.96 3.03
CA LEU A 139 -19.42 -1.48 4.14
C LEU A 139 -17.90 -1.29 3.94
N ALA A 140 -17.51 -0.52 2.94
CA ALA A 140 -16.12 -0.23 2.65
C ALA A 140 -15.51 0.65 3.75
N ARG A 141 -14.35 0.25 4.28
CA ARG A 141 -13.62 1.06 5.26
C ARG A 141 -13.11 2.34 4.61
N ARG A 142 -13.37 3.47 5.25
CA ARG A 142 -12.94 4.80 4.81
C ARG A 142 -11.58 5.20 5.38
N GLY A 143 -11.27 4.75 6.60
CA GLY A 143 -10.05 5.06 7.34
C GLY A 143 -10.31 5.66 8.72
N LEU A 144 -9.29 6.27 9.32
CA LEU A 144 -9.40 7.00 10.60
C LEU A 144 -10.12 8.33 10.35
N LEU A 145 -11.32 8.47 10.93
CA LEU A 145 -12.12 9.68 10.83
C LEU A 145 -11.58 10.77 11.78
N MET A 146 -11.28 11.93 11.22
CA MET A 146 -10.81 13.11 11.93
C MET A 146 -11.70 14.30 11.60
N GLU A 147 -12.26 14.94 12.63
CA GLU A 147 -13.21 16.03 12.46
C GLU A 147 -12.97 17.16 13.47
N GLY A 148 -13.33 18.39 13.08
CA GLY A 148 -13.37 19.54 13.97
C GLY A 148 -14.56 19.48 14.94
N ALA A 149 -14.56 20.34 15.95
CA ALA A 149 -15.70 20.49 16.85
C ALA A 149 -16.96 20.92 16.10
N ARG A 150 -18.10 20.32 16.43
CA ARG A 150 -19.42 20.67 15.88
C ARG A 150 -20.50 20.49 16.94
N THR A 151 -21.51 21.34 16.85
CA THR A 151 -22.69 21.30 17.73
C THR A 151 -23.91 20.96 16.89
N ASN A 152 -24.65 19.92 17.26
CA ASN A 152 -25.99 19.69 16.75
C ASN A 152 -26.98 20.51 17.59
N GLY A 153 -27.66 21.46 16.94
CA GLY A 153 -28.67 22.31 17.54
C GLY A 153 -30.07 21.68 17.53
N ALA A 154 -30.32 20.63 16.75
CA ALA A 154 -31.60 19.91 16.76
C ALA A 154 -31.72 19.10 18.06
N LEU A 155 -32.76 19.32 18.83
CA LEU A 155 -33.03 18.58 20.05
C LEU A 155 -33.79 17.30 19.74
N ARG A 156 -33.66 16.28 20.63
CA ARG A 156 -34.36 15.01 20.44
C ARG A 156 -34.14 14.46 19.01
N SER A 157 -32.90 14.39 18.58
CA SER A 157 -32.54 14.11 17.18
C SER A 157 -33.05 12.76 16.65
N ARG A 158 -33.47 11.86 17.52
CA ARG A 158 -34.00 10.53 17.20
C ARG A 158 -35.46 10.36 17.62
N ASP A 159 -35.98 11.26 18.48
CA ASP A 159 -37.30 11.16 19.09
C ASP A 159 -38.24 12.30 18.63
N LEU A 160 -38.96 12.06 17.55
CA LEU A 160 -39.91 13.03 16.98
C LEU A 160 -41.28 12.98 17.67
N THR A 161 -41.48 12.12 18.68
CA THR A 161 -42.69 12.13 19.51
C THR A 161 -42.68 13.33 20.45
N SER A 162 -41.51 13.82 20.83
CA SER A 162 -41.32 14.97 21.71
C SER A 162 -42.02 16.24 21.19
N ASP A 163 -42.49 17.08 22.11
CA ASP A 163 -43.19 18.34 21.79
C ASP A 163 -42.30 19.41 21.17
N VAL A 164 -40.96 19.28 21.25
CA VAL A 164 -40.08 20.18 20.53
C VAL A 164 -40.20 20.02 19.01
N TRP A 165 -40.78 18.91 18.55
CA TRP A 165 -41.17 18.66 17.17
C TRP A 165 -42.65 18.95 16.97
N VAL A 166 -42.97 20.08 16.39
CA VAL A 166 -44.36 20.48 16.07
C VAL A 166 -44.90 19.63 14.95
N LYS A 167 -45.97 18.92 15.18
CA LYS A 167 -46.61 17.98 14.27
C LYS A 167 -47.94 18.59 13.76
N THR A 168 -48.08 18.68 12.42
CA THR A 168 -49.32 19.09 11.75
C THR A 168 -49.71 18.04 10.74
N ASN A 169 -50.89 17.46 10.85
CA ASN A 169 -51.36 16.37 10.00
C ASN A 169 -50.41 15.16 9.95
N ILE A 170 -49.68 14.92 11.03
CA ILE A 170 -48.73 13.82 11.21
C ILE A 170 -48.87 13.24 12.60
N THR A 171 -48.76 11.92 12.72
CA THR A 171 -48.47 11.21 13.97
C THR A 171 -47.03 10.70 13.96
N ALA A 172 -46.42 10.70 15.12
CA ALA A 172 -45.09 10.15 15.33
C ALA A 172 -45.11 9.07 16.42
N ALA A 173 -44.36 8.00 16.22
CA ALA A 173 -44.13 6.94 17.21
C ALA A 173 -42.64 6.56 17.21
N ARG A 174 -42.05 6.36 18.38
CA ARG A 174 -40.66 5.91 18.52
C ARG A 174 -40.60 4.39 18.64
N ASP A 175 -40.83 3.69 17.55
CA ASP A 175 -40.99 2.22 17.47
C ASP A 175 -40.24 1.57 16.33
N VAL A 176 -39.27 2.28 15.73
CA VAL A 176 -38.48 1.80 14.62
C VAL A 176 -37.07 1.45 15.08
N VAL A 177 -36.50 0.37 14.51
CA VAL A 177 -35.09 0.05 14.65
C VAL A 177 -34.27 1.13 13.93
N GLY A 178 -33.41 1.81 14.67
CA GLY A 178 -32.57 2.89 14.14
C GLY A 178 -31.30 2.41 13.49
N LEU A 179 -30.43 3.35 13.14
CA LEU A 179 -29.15 3.11 12.50
C LEU A 179 -28.14 2.37 13.39
N ASP A 180 -28.33 2.38 14.70
CA ASP A 180 -27.56 1.61 15.69
C ASP A 180 -28.04 0.16 15.84
N GLY A 181 -29.03 -0.26 15.06
CA GLY A 181 -29.62 -1.60 15.14
C GLY A 181 -30.51 -1.84 16.38
N ALA A 182 -30.60 -0.88 17.29
CA ALA A 182 -31.42 -1.02 18.50
C ALA A 182 -32.89 -0.76 18.21
N ALA A 183 -33.76 -1.50 18.90
CA ALA A 183 -35.20 -1.32 18.78
C ALA A 183 -35.62 0.01 19.40
N ASN A 184 -36.62 0.67 18.80
CA ASN A 184 -37.24 1.89 19.31
C ASN A 184 -36.24 3.07 19.45
N THR A 185 -35.22 3.14 18.61
CA THR A 185 -34.25 4.25 18.63
C THR A 185 -34.53 5.28 17.55
N ALA A 186 -35.31 4.97 16.53
CA ALA A 186 -35.75 5.88 15.47
C ALA A 186 -37.26 6.10 15.51
N SER A 187 -37.75 7.18 14.89
CA SER A 187 -39.15 7.56 14.87
C SER A 187 -39.84 7.21 13.56
N ARG A 188 -41.01 6.58 13.64
CA ARG A 188 -41.97 6.42 12.54
C ARG A 188 -42.82 7.66 12.45
N ILE A 189 -43.01 8.15 11.23
CA ILE A 189 -43.82 9.34 10.91
C ILE A 189 -44.88 8.91 9.92
N THR A 190 -46.17 9.14 10.28
CA THR A 190 -47.30 8.78 9.44
C THR A 190 -48.13 10.03 9.12
N ALA A 191 -48.35 10.30 7.84
CA ALA A 191 -49.20 11.39 7.39
C ALA A 191 -50.69 11.04 7.64
N THR A 192 -51.40 11.83 8.44
CA THR A 192 -52.84 11.67 8.68
C THR A 192 -53.69 12.44 7.67
N ALA A 193 -53.09 13.45 7.02
CA ALA A 193 -53.66 14.19 5.90
C ALA A 193 -52.54 14.61 4.94
N SER A 194 -52.91 15.07 3.75
CA SER A 194 -51.95 15.57 2.75
C SER A 194 -51.15 16.76 3.29
N ASN A 195 -49.88 16.86 2.86
CA ASN A 195 -48.94 17.88 3.31
C ASN A 195 -48.69 17.90 4.82
N GLY A 196 -48.70 16.75 5.45
CA GLY A 196 -48.38 16.60 6.87
C GLY A 196 -46.91 16.99 7.14
N THR A 197 -46.66 17.77 8.21
CA THR A 197 -45.33 18.27 8.55
C THR A 197 -44.92 17.94 9.98
N VAL A 198 -43.62 17.70 10.19
CA VAL A 198 -42.99 17.64 11.50
C VAL A 198 -41.77 18.58 11.49
N LEU A 199 -41.81 19.62 12.33
CA LEU A 199 -40.88 20.75 12.30
C LEU A 199 -40.34 21.07 13.69
N GLN A 200 -39.07 21.49 13.76
CA GLN A 200 -38.45 22.01 14.98
C GLN A 200 -37.76 23.36 14.69
N SER A 201 -38.08 24.35 15.48
CA SER A 201 -37.41 25.66 15.47
C SER A 201 -36.19 25.64 16.40
N ILE A 202 -35.07 26.11 15.91
CA ILE A 202 -33.79 26.14 16.62
C ILE A 202 -33.37 27.60 16.78
N THR A 203 -33.24 28.07 18.02
CA THR A 203 -32.78 29.42 18.29
C THR A 203 -31.30 29.57 18.06
N GLY A 204 -30.89 30.59 17.31
CA GLY A 204 -29.47 30.86 17.06
C GLY A 204 -29.26 32.11 16.19
N THR A 205 -28.09 32.72 16.34
CA THR A 205 -27.67 33.89 15.55
C THR A 205 -27.52 33.53 14.07
N SER A 206 -27.49 34.55 13.22
CA SER A 206 -27.25 34.37 11.78
C SER A 206 -25.87 33.71 11.53
N ALA A 207 -25.89 32.56 10.92
CA ALA A 207 -24.68 31.78 10.58
C ALA A 207 -24.97 30.88 9.38
N SER A 208 -23.92 30.45 8.68
CA SER A 208 -24.03 29.39 7.69
C SER A 208 -24.40 28.08 8.41
N ARG A 209 -25.52 27.45 8.03
CA ARG A 209 -26.04 26.25 8.66
C ARG A 209 -26.31 25.17 7.63
N VAL A 210 -25.98 23.95 7.97
CA VAL A 210 -26.26 22.74 7.21
C VAL A 210 -27.20 21.85 8.02
N THR A 211 -28.19 21.26 7.34
CA THR A 211 -29.15 20.35 7.97
C THR A 211 -29.09 19.00 7.31
N SER A 212 -29.20 17.93 8.08
CA SER A 212 -29.27 16.58 7.55
C SER A 212 -30.19 15.67 8.36
N PHE A 213 -30.77 14.69 7.66
CA PHE A 213 -31.63 13.68 8.20
C PHE A 213 -31.31 12.33 7.63
N TYR A 214 -31.44 11.26 8.40
CA TYR A 214 -31.52 9.92 7.88
C TYR A 214 -33.00 9.53 7.76
N VAL A 215 -33.40 9.14 6.54
CA VAL A 215 -34.79 8.81 6.23
C VAL A 215 -34.83 7.48 5.46
N ARG A 216 -35.86 6.66 5.74
CA ARG A 216 -36.22 5.50 4.92
C ARG A 216 -37.72 5.38 4.78
N ARG A 217 -38.19 4.86 3.64
CA ARG A 217 -39.58 4.57 3.37
C ARG A 217 -40.03 3.33 4.14
N ILE A 218 -41.19 3.39 4.76
CA ILE A 218 -41.88 2.23 5.34
C ILE A 218 -43.01 1.80 4.43
N SER A 219 -43.87 2.75 4.03
CA SER A 219 -44.96 2.49 3.10
C SER A 219 -45.42 3.76 2.37
N GLY A 220 -46.15 3.56 1.26
CA GLY A 220 -46.62 4.64 0.39
C GLY A 220 -45.60 4.98 -0.70
N ALA A 221 -45.97 5.90 -1.61
CA ALA A 221 -45.13 6.32 -2.75
C ALA A 221 -45.22 7.84 -2.99
N GLY A 222 -45.81 8.61 -2.11
CA GLY A 222 -45.91 10.06 -2.21
C GLY A 222 -44.59 10.75 -1.99
N LEU A 223 -44.54 12.02 -2.34
CA LEU A 223 -43.34 12.83 -2.23
C LEU A 223 -42.96 13.08 -0.78
N VAL A 224 -41.69 12.89 -0.46
CA VAL A 224 -41.09 13.27 0.84
C VAL A 224 -40.15 14.44 0.60
N GLU A 225 -40.26 15.45 1.44
CA GLU A 225 -39.52 16.69 1.32
C GLU A 225 -38.93 17.13 2.67
N ILE A 226 -37.78 17.76 2.62
CA ILE A 226 -37.10 18.30 3.81
C ILE A 226 -36.90 19.81 3.70
N THR A 227 -36.85 20.49 4.82
CA THR A 227 -36.66 21.94 4.93
C THR A 227 -35.69 22.32 6.02
N GLN A 228 -35.10 23.53 5.95
CA GLN A 228 -34.36 24.17 7.03
C GLN A 228 -34.79 25.63 7.29
N ASN A 229 -35.83 26.10 6.59
CA ASN A 229 -36.33 27.47 6.66
C ASN A 229 -37.85 27.58 6.81
N ASN A 230 -38.39 26.73 7.68
CA ASN A 230 -39.83 26.71 7.99
C ASN A 230 -40.72 26.44 6.77
N GLY A 231 -40.26 25.62 5.82
CA GLY A 231 -41.05 25.29 4.64
C GLY A 231 -41.17 26.40 3.61
N THR A 232 -40.41 27.50 3.73
CA THR A 232 -40.28 28.50 2.67
C THR A 232 -39.71 27.86 1.40
N THR A 233 -38.78 26.93 1.58
CA THR A 233 -38.27 26.05 0.53
C THR A 233 -38.32 24.59 0.98
N TRP A 234 -38.85 23.73 0.15
CA TRP A 234 -38.88 22.30 0.31
C TRP A 234 -37.96 21.62 -0.70
N THR A 235 -37.11 20.71 -0.22
CA THR A 235 -36.24 19.90 -1.05
C THR A 235 -36.78 18.49 -1.09
N ALA A 236 -37.20 18.04 -2.27
CA ALA A 236 -37.64 16.66 -2.50
C ALA A 236 -36.46 15.69 -2.30
N ILE A 237 -36.73 14.55 -1.66
CA ILE A 237 -35.76 13.49 -1.46
C ILE A 237 -36.22 12.21 -2.13
N ALA A 238 -35.24 11.44 -2.67
CA ALA A 238 -35.49 10.14 -3.29
C ALA A 238 -35.28 9.04 -2.23
N ASP A 239 -36.20 8.94 -1.30
CA ASP A 239 -36.12 7.97 -0.21
C ASP A 239 -36.45 6.54 -0.69
N THR A 240 -35.83 5.56 -0.04
CA THR A 240 -35.97 4.13 -0.32
C THR A 240 -36.28 3.36 0.94
N ALA A 241 -36.48 2.05 0.85
CA ALA A 241 -36.66 1.19 2.04
C ALA A 241 -35.37 1.06 2.89
N ALA A 242 -34.19 1.45 2.36
CA ALA A 242 -32.94 1.50 3.09
C ALA A 242 -32.72 2.89 3.71
N TRP A 243 -32.01 2.95 4.84
CA TRP A 243 -31.59 4.20 5.45
C TRP A 243 -30.66 4.98 4.51
N GLN A 244 -31.00 6.24 4.25
CA GLN A 244 -30.19 7.18 3.47
C GLN A 244 -30.06 8.50 4.19
N ARG A 245 -28.88 9.13 4.10
CA ARG A 245 -28.66 10.48 4.62
C ARG A 245 -28.98 11.51 3.56
N PHE A 246 -29.89 12.40 3.86
CA PHE A 246 -30.22 13.55 3.02
C PHE A 246 -29.70 14.83 3.66
N ILE A 247 -29.03 15.66 2.87
CA ILE A 247 -28.38 16.88 3.33
C ILE A 247 -28.97 18.07 2.56
N ILE A 248 -29.45 19.08 3.29
CA ILE A 248 -29.79 20.37 2.71
C ILE A 248 -28.51 21.20 2.68
N PRO A 249 -28.08 21.72 1.51
CA PRO A 249 -26.90 22.55 1.40
C PRO A 249 -26.92 23.73 2.38
N ALA A 250 -25.74 24.12 2.83
CA ALA A 250 -25.62 25.18 3.81
C ALA A 250 -26.15 26.53 3.29
N ALA A 251 -26.91 27.22 4.11
CA ALA A 251 -27.41 28.55 3.86
C ALA A 251 -27.24 29.43 5.11
N THR A 252 -27.02 30.73 4.91
CA THR A 252 -26.91 31.70 6.02
C THR A 252 -28.31 32.06 6.54
N MET A 253 -28.57 31.74 7.79
CA MET A 253 -29.86 32.02 8.43
C MET A 253 -29.72 32.15 9.94
N ALA A 254 -30.63 32.93 10.53
CA ALA A 254 -30.92 32.95 11.97
C ALA A 254 -32.15 32.08 12.25
N ASN A 255 -32.21 31.49 13.43
CA ASN A 255 -33.36 30.73 13.93
C ASN A 255 -33.89 29.71 12.88
N PRO A 256 -33.10 28.75 12.40
CA PRO A 256 -33.57 27.78 11.41
C PRO A 256 -34.77 26.97 11.98
N THR A 257 -35.74 26.69 11.11
CA THR A 257 -36.78 25.70 11.40
C THR A 257 -36.61 24.54 10.43
N ILE A 258 -36.22 23.40 10.98
CA ILE A 258 -35.88 22.18 10.23
C ILE A 258 -36.99 21.16 10.30
N GLY A 259 -37.10 20.30 9.32
CA GLY A 259 -38.01 19.15 9.37
C GLY A 259 -38.37 18.56 8.04
N LEU A 260 -39.50 17.83 8.04
CA LEU A 260 -39.91 16.98 6.95
C LEU A 260 -41.40 17.20 6.65
N ARG A 261 -41.81 17.03 5.38
CA ARG A 261 -43.19 17.00 4.89
C ARG A 261 -43.47 15.71 4.14
N LEU A 262 -44.62 15.10 4.40
CA LEU A 262 -45.21 14.02 3.61
C LEU A 262 -46.37 14.58 2.79
N ALA A 263 -46.26 14.54 1.46
CA ALA A 263 -47.23 15.15 0.55
C ALA A 263 -48.56 14.39 0.53
N THR A 264 -48.54 13.08 0.73
CA THR A 264 -49.71 12.20 0.58
C THR A 264 -50.17 11.62 1.93
N ALA A 265 -51.45 11.69 2.20
CA ALA A 265 -52.06 11.06 3.38
C ALA A 265 -51.84 9.54 3.34
N GLY A 266 -51.51 8.94 4.49
CA GLY A 266 -51.22 7.50 4.61
C GLY A 266 -49.79 7.10 4.34
N ASP A 267 -48.93 7.99 3.80
CA ASP A 267 -47.51 7.72 3.67
C ASP A 267 -46.83 7.58 5.02
N VAL A 268 -45.88 6.64 5.09
CA VAL A 268 -45.13 6.34 6.32
C VAL A 268 -43.64 6.30 6.01
N VAL A 269 -42.87 7.08 6.76
CA VAL A 269 -41.39 7.04 6.73
C VAL A 269 -40.83 6.81 8.12
N ALA A 270 -39.62 6.31 8.21
CA ALA A 270 -38.80 6.36 9.41
C ALA A 270 -37.80 7.49 9.28
N MET A 271 -37.51 8.17 10.38
CA MET A 271 -36.50 9.22 10.48
C MET A 271 -35.62 9.00 11.70
N ASP A 272 -34.33 9.20 11.52
CA ASP A 272 -33.31 9.11 12.56
C ASP A 272 -32.28 10.24 12.40
N LEU A 273 -31.60 10.60 13.49
CA LEU A 273 -30.42 11.48 13.50
C LEU A 273 -30.66 12.85 12.81
N ALA A 274 -31.72 13.55 13.20
CA ALA A 274 -31.89 14.95 12.78
C ALA A 274 -30.70 15.79 13.26
N GLN A 275 -30.09 16.55 12.36
CA GLN A 275 -28.89 17.32 12.69
C GLN A 275 -28.92 18.69 11.99
N CYS A 276 -28.67 19.76 12.76
CA CYS A 276 -28.52 21.12 12.26
C CYS A 276 -27.27 21.73 12.90
N GLU A 277 -26.27 21.98 12.08
CA GLU A 277 -24.94 22.41 12.50
C GLU A 277 -24.58 23.78 11.93
N VAL A 278 -23.83 24.57 12.69
CA VAL A 278 -23.15 25.75 12.15
C VAL A 278 -21.93 25.28 11.37
N GLY A 279 -21.91 25.59 10.08
CA GLY A 279 -20.87 25.16 9.15
C GLY A 279 -21.41 25.06 7.74
N THR A 280 -20.58 24.61 6.81
CA THR A 280 -20.92 24.52 5.39
C THR A 280 -21.13 23.10 4.92
N PHE A 281 -20.93 22.13 5.80
CA PHE A 281 -21.04 20.70 5.52
C PHE A 281 -21.54 19.96 6.76
N ALA A 282 -22.18 18.84 6.52
CA ALA A 282 -22.65 17.93 7.57
C ALA A 282 -21.52 17.01 8.03
N THR A 283 -21.32 16.93 9.35
CA THR A 283 -20.32 16.05 9.97
C THR A 283 -20.92 14.69 10.35
N SER A 284 -20.13 13.81 11.01
CA SER A 284 -20.65 12.54 11.54
C SER A 284 -21.83 12.79 12.49
N PRO A 285 -22.72 11.80 12.70
CA PRO A 285 -23.88 11.97 13.57
C PRO A 285 -23.53 12.45 14.98
N ILE A 286 -24.30 13.42 15.48
CA ILE A 286 -24.24 13.93 16.84
C ILE A 286 -25.63 13.77 17.46
N ILE A 287 -25.77 12.77 18.31
CA ILE A 287 -27.06 12.47 18.96
C ILE A 287 -27.34 13.50 20.05
N THR A 288 -28.57 13.99 20.08
CA THR A 288 -29.04 14.94 21.08
C THR A 288 -30.29 14.42 21.78
N GLU A 289 -30.43 14.78 23.02
CA GLU A 289 -31.64 14.60 23.81
C GLU A 289 -32.29 15.96 24.13
N ALA A 290 -32.46 16.32 25.38
CA ALA A 290 -33.13 17.57 25.78
C ALA A 290 -32.29 18.84 25.54
N SER A 291 -31.04 18.72 25.20
CA SER A 291 -30.12 19.84 24.96
C SER A 291 -29.26 19.62 23.71
N ALA A 292 -28.79 20.71 23.13
CA ALA A 292 -27.79 20.67 22.08
C ALA A 292 -26.50 20.00 22.59
N VAL A 293 -25.84 19.22 21.72
CA VAL A 293 -24.63 18.48 22.06
C VAL A 293 -23.50 18.90 21.13
N THR A 294 -22.34 19.14 21.72
CA THR A 294 -21.10 19.44 20.99
C THR A 294 -20.18 18.24 21.00
N ARG A 295 -19.85 17.73 19.82
CA ARG A 295 -18.72 16.82 19.64
C ARG A 295 -17.44 17.67 19.61
N ALA A 296 -16.49 17.33 20.49
CA ALA A 296 -15.17 17.97 20.53
C ALA A 296 -14.37 17.64 19.27
N SER A 297 -13.41 18.50 18.93
CA SER A 297 -12.46 18.24 17.84
C SER A 297 -11.54 17.07 18.16
N GLU A 298 -11.10 16.39 17.12
CA GLU A 298 -10.10 15.33 17.21
C GLU A 298 -8.73 15.87 16.83
N THR A 299 -7.73 15.46 17.62
CA THR A 299 -6.32 15.69 17.32
C THR A 299 -5.55 14.40 17.56
N GLY A 300 -4.67 14.07 16.63
CA GLY A 300 -3.75 12.93 16.76
C GLY A 300 -2.31 13.43 16.75
N THR A 301 -1.49 12.93 17.65
CA THR A 301 -0.06 13.29 17.72
C THR A 301 0.81 12.07 17.98
N MET A 302 2.02 12.11 17.46
CA MET A 302 3.07 11.16 17.74
C MET A 302 4.39 11.92 17.94
N ALA A 303 4.95 11.83 19.13
CA ALA A 303 6.30 12.34 19.41
C ALA A 303 7.31 11.52 18.59
N PHE A 304 8.12 12.21 17.78
CA PHE A 304 9.07 11.56 16.88
C PHE A 304 10.17 12.56 16.48
N PRO A 305 11.45 12.27 16.70
CA PRO A 305 12.54 13.13 16.20
C PRO A 305 12.56 13.06 14.68
N VAL A 306 12.10 14.13 14.03
CA VAL A 306 12.04 14.21 12.58
C VAL A 306 13.46 14.36 12.04
N PRO A 307 13.90 13.53 11.08
CA PRO A 307 15.22 13.67 10.46
C PRO A 307 15.42 15.03 9.81
N ALA A 308 16.68 15.48 9.70
CA ALA A 308 17.03 16.76 9.06
C ALA A 308 16.62 16.82 7.58
N GLU A 309 16.55 15.67 6.94
CA GLU A 309 15.98 15.47 5.62
C GLU A 309 14.87 14.44 5.71
N PHE A 310 13.74 14.70 5.08
CA PHE A 310 12.60 13.79 5.15
C PHE A 310 11.66 13.95 3.96
N SER A 311 10.78 12.97 3.81
CA SER A 311 9.60 13.05 2.95
C SER A 311 8.37 12.55 3.69
N LEU A 312 7.29 13.32 3.62
CA LEU A 312 6.01 13.03 4.26
C LEU A 312 4.97 12.69 3.20
N PHE A 313 4.31 11.54 3.35
CA PHE A 313 3.23 11.07 2.50
C PHE A 313 1.94 10.91 3.31
N ALA A 314 0.81 11.27 2.69
CA ALA A 314 -0.51 11.00 3.22
C ALA A 314 -1.47 10.52 2.11
N GLU A 315 -2.19 9.45 2.39
CA GLU A 315 -3.34 8.98 1.62
C GLU A 315 -4.61 9.23 2.43
N LEU A 316 -5.59 9.92 1.85
CA LEU A 316 -6.77 10.38 2.56
C LEU A 316 -7.98 10.61 1.64
N ILE A 317 -9.16 10.69 2.25
CA ILE A 317 -10.38 11.20 1.61
C ILE A 317 -10.81 12.43 2.41
N THR A 318 -10.98 13.58 1.75
CA THR A 318 -11.62 14.75 2.34
C THR A 318 -13.01 14.93 1.73
N VAL A 319 -14.03 15.07 2.56
CA VAL A 319 -15.42 15.13 2.07
C VAL A 319 -15.94 16.54 2.00
N ASP A 320 -15.11 17.53 2.39
CA ASP A 320 -15.55 18.90 2.36
C ASP A 320 -14.44 19.95 2.25
N ARG A 321 -14.85 21.16 1.92
CA ARG A 321 -14.02 22.36 1.85
C ARG A 321 -14.35 23.31 3.02
N LEU A 322 -13.34 23.87 3.61
CA LEU A 322 -13.52 24.99 4.51
C LEU A 322 -14.18 26.15 3.73
N SER A 323 -15.35 26.59 4.14
CA SER A 323 -15.97 27.76 3.53
C SER A 323 -15.75 28.99 4.36
N GLY A 324 -15.68 30.13 3.71
CA GLY A 324 -16.01 31.42 4.28
C GLY A 324 -14.86 32.33 4.64
N VAL A 325 -13.59 31.88 4.65
CA VAL A 325 -12.45 32.81 4.86
C VAL A 325 -11.42 32.56 3.78
N GLY A 326 -11.30 33.47 2.83
CA GLY A 326 -10.31 33.36 1.77
C GLY A 326 -8.89 33.14 2.33
N GLY A 327 -8.23 32.08 1.87
CA GLY A 327 -6.86 31.77 2.26
C GLY A 327 -6.68 30.85 3.46
N SER A 328 -7.74 30.32 4.09
CA SER A 328 -7.61 29.33 5.16
C SER A 328 -7.04 28.00 4.65
N THR A 329 -6.16 27.39 5.43
CA THR A 329 -5.61 26.04 5.18
C THR A 329 -6.19 25.05 6.17
N ASN A 330 -6.61 23.88 5.67
CA ASN A 330 -6.92 22.72 6.49
C ASN A 330 -5.75 21.73 6.40
N GLN A 331 -5.11 21.49 7.54
CA GLN A 331 -3.97 20.59 7.62
C GLN A 331 -4.48 19.16 7.78
N PHE A 332 -4.01 18.26 6.94
CA PHE A 332 -4.30 16.84 7.04
C PHE A 332 -3.28 16.15 7.96
N VAL A 333 -2.00 16.34 7.62
CA VAL A 333 -0.86 15.79 8.35
C VAL A 333 0.26 16.82 8.35
N ALA A 334 0.93 16.97 9.49
CA ALA A 334 2.06 17.87 9.63
C ALA A 334 3.19 17.24 10.44
N VAL A 335 4.40 17.68 10.21
CA VAL A 335 5.50 17.57 11.16
C VAL A 335 5.83 18.95 11.70
N ASP A 336 5.98 19.11 13.03
CA ASP A 336 6.15 20.40 13.69
C ASP A 336 7.03 20.30 14.96
N ASP A 337 7.26 21.46 15.61
CA ASP A 337 8.02 21.62 16.86
C ASP A 337 7.12 21.73 18.12
N GLY A 338 5.85 21.45 17.99
CA GLY A 338 4.87 21.61 19.07
C GLY A 338 3.82 22.69 18.78
N GLY A 339 3.99 23.48 17.72
CA GLY A 339 3.13 24.60 17.32
C GLY A 339 2.89 24.71 15.82
N ASN A 340 2.37 25.88 15.40
CA ASN A 340 2.17 26.23 13.99
C ASN A 340 3.26 27.15 13.44
N ASN A 341 4.19 27.62 14.28
CA ASN A 341 5.21 28.59 13.86
C ASN A 341 6.33 27.94 13.04
N ASN A 342 6.61 26.67 13.31
CA ASN A 342 7.58 25.90 12.56
C ASN A 342 6.94 24.55 12.20
N MET A 343 6.56 24.40 10.94
CA MET A 343 5.88 23.18 10.50
C MET A 343 6.05 22.94 9.00
N PHE A 344 5.90 21.69 8.63
CA PHE A 344 5.78 21.20 7.28
C PHE A 344 4.49 20.39 7.19
N SER A 345 3.50 20.83 6.41
CA SER A 345 2.14 20.30 6.45
C SER A 345 1.56 20.02 5.07
N LEU A 346 1.06 18.80 4.88
CA LEU A 346 0.22 18.44 3.76
C LEU A 346 -1.21 18.92 4.05
N SER A 347 -1.77 19.75 3.19
CA SER A 347 -2.96 20.54 3.48
C SER A 347 -3.86 20.69 2.25
N GLN A 348 -5.08 21.13 2.47
CA GLN A 348 -5.88 21.81 1.44
C GLN A 348 -5.97 23.29 1.73
N ARG A 349 -6.05 24.09 0.66
CA ARG A 349 -6.33 25.51 0.75
C ARG A 349 -7.64 25.83 0.06
N THR A 350 -8.45 26.67 0.70
CA THR A 350 -9.70 27.14 0.11
C THR A 350 -9.47 28.48 -0.58
N THR A 351 -9.55 28.43 -1.87
CA THR A 351 -9.84 29.57 -2.75
C THR A 351 -11.24 29.31 -3.32
N SER A 352 -11.56 29.78 -4.50
CA SER A 352 -12.82 29.47 -5.19
C SER A 352 -13.02 27.96 -5.44
N SER A 353 -11.92 27.18 -5.50
CA SER A 353 -11.93 25.72 -5.57
C SER A 353 -10.91 25.14 -4.59
N PRO A 354 -11.19 24.00 -3.92
CA PRO A 354 -10.23 23.38 -3.02
C PRO A 354 -9.02 22.88 -3.82
N THR A 355 -7.83 23.21 -3.34
CA THR A 355 -6.57 22.79 -3.95
C THR A 355 -5.67 22.12 -2.93
N SER A 356 -4.90 21.14 -3.40
CA SER A 356 -3.85 20.50 -2.62
C SER A 356 -2.67 21.47 -2.42
N VAL A 357 -2.16 21.54 -1.21
CA VAL A 357 -1.10 22.49 -0.85
C VAL A 357 -0.10 21.85 0.11
N LEU A 358 1.19 22.09 -0.13
CA LEU A 358 2.17 21.99 0.93
C LEU A 358 2.26 23.37 1.61
N SER A 359 2.02 23.40 2.92
CA SER A 359 2.20 24.59 3.75
C SER A 359 3.44 24.41 4.62
N VAL A 360 4.37 25.33 4.48
CA VAL A 360 5.60 25.36 5.29
C VAL A 360 5.64 26.66 6.06
N ALA A 361 5.70 26.58 7.38
CA ALA A 361 5.87 27.74 8.25
C ALA A 361 7.28 27.73 8.87
N VAL A 362 7.94 28.87 8.83
CA VAL A 362 9.22 29.13 9.47
C VAL A 362 9.09 30.39 10.29
N SER A 363 9.28 30.29 11.60
CA SER A 363 9.12 31.42 12.55
C SER A 363 7.78 32.17 12.37
N GLY A 364 6.70 31.44 12.11
CA GLY A 364 5.36 31.96 11.93
C GLY A 364 5.04 32.48 10.52
N ILE A 365 6.00 32.53 9.62
CA ILE A 365 5.79 32.94 8.22
C ILE A 365 5.47 31.72 7.37
N SER A 366 4.27 31.69 6.79
CA SER A 366 3.80 30.56 5.99
C SER A 366 4.05 30.77 4.50
N THR A 367 4.61 29.74 3.86
CA THR A 367 4.76 29.61 2.41
C THR A 367 3.89 28.46 1.91
N TYR A 368 3.29 28.65 0.74
CA TYR A 368 2.34 27.69 0.18
C TYR A 368 2.76 27.25 -1.23
N LEU A 369 2.96 25.94 -1.41
CA LEU A 369 3.14 25.33 -2.73
C LEU A 369 1.83 24.68 -3.15
N THR A 370 1.13 25.29 -4.09
CA THR A 370 -0.14 24.76 -4.63
C THR A 370 0.15 23.74 -5.72
N ASN A 371 -0.64 22.66 -5.79
CA ASN A 371 -0.49 21.64 -6.81
C ASN A 371 -1.84 21.40 -7.53
N GLN A 372 -2.50 20.28 -7.30
CA GLN A 372 -3.68 19.85 -8.03
C GLN A 372 -5.00 20.31 -7.37
N PRO A 373 -6.08 20.53 -8.14
CA PRO A 373 -7.43 20.61 -7.59
C PRO A 373 -7.79 19.36 -6.80
N LEU A 374 -8.59 19.51 -5.75
CA LEU A 374 -9.11 18.41 -4.94
C LEU A 374 -10.58 18.14 -5.31
N THR A 375 -10.90 16.87 -5.57
CA THR A 375 -12.28 16.42 -5.73
C THR A 375 -12.78 15.89 -4.39
N LEU A 376 -13.80 16.53 -3.83
CA LEU A 376 -14.36 16.14 -2.53
C LEU A 376 -14.95 14.75 -2.59
N GLY A 377 -14.72 13.95 -1.57
CA GLY A 377 -15.15 12.55 -1.48
C GLY A 377 -14.28 11.57 -2.26
N ALA A 378 -13.31 12.04 -3.03
CA ALA A 378 -12.36 11.17 -3.74
C ALA A 378 -11.13 10.86 -2.89
N LEU A 379 -10.43 9.80 -3.27
CA LEU A 379 -9.13 9.44 -2.70
C LEU A 379 -8.05 10.40 -3.20
N HIS A 380 -7.29 10.95 -2.28
CA HIS A 380 -6.17 11.85 -2.55
C HIS A 380 -4.88 11.32 -1.94
N ARG A 381 -3.78 11.57 -2.65
CA ARG A 381 -2.43 11.28 -2.20
C ARG A 381 -1.58 12.53 -2.29
N HIS A 382 -0.96 12.86 -1.18
CA HIS A 382 -0.08 14.02 -1.04
C HIS A 382 1.29 13.54 -0.64
N VAL A 383 2.33 14.12 -1.23
CA VAL A 383 3.71 13.89 -0.79
C VAL A 383 4.50 15.18 -0.86
N GLY A 384 5.22 15.47 0.19
CA GLY A 384 6.16 16.58 0.25
C GLY A 384 7.50 16.12 0.78
N SER A 385 8.59 16.74 0.37
CA SER A 385 9.94 16.48 0.86
C SER A 385 10.66 17.75 1.28
N TYR A 386 11.58 17.58 2.23
CA TYR A 386 12.45 18.65 2.73
C TYR A 386 13.90 18.18 2.78
N ALA A 387 14.82 19.01 2.29
CA ALA A 387 16.26 18.87 2.47
C ALA A 387 16.96 20.21 2.31
N ALA A 388 17.83 20.56 3.25
CA ALA A 388 18.72 21.74 3.20
C ALA A 388 17.99 23.04 2.75
N GLY A 389 16.82 23.30 3.31
CA GLY A 389 16.01 24.50 2.99
C GLY A 389 15.27 24.46 1.66
N THR A 390 15.28 23.31 0.97
CA THR A 390 14.53 23.11 -0.27
C THR A 390 13.38 22.14 -0.01
N VAL A 391 12.19 22.50 -0.47
CA VAL A 391 10.99 21.67 -0.42
C VAL A 391 10.54 21.33 -1.82
N ALA A 392 9.93 20.13 -1.96
CA ALA A 392 9.28 19.71 -3.17
C ALA A 392 7.94 19.06 -2.82
N TYR A 393 6.94 19.23 -3.67
CA TYR A 393 5.58 18.77 -3.41
C TYR A 393 4.89 18.26 -4.68
N SER A 394 4.21 17.14 -4.55
CA SER A 394 3.31 16.60 -5.58
C SER A 394 2.04 16.04 -4.93
N ALA A 395 0.91 16.12 -5.63
CA ALA A 395 -0.33 15.52 -5.22
C ALA A 395 -1.01 14.85 -6.43
N ASN A 396 -1.62 13.68 -6.21
CA ASN A 396 -2.38 12.92 -7.20
C ASN A 396 -1.62 12.70 -8.53
N GLY A 397 -0.29 12.50 -8.48
CA GLY A 397 0.55 12.34 -9.67
C GLY A 397 0.80 13.62 -10.45
N GLY A 398 0.40 14.78 -9.92
CA GLY A 398 0.60 16.09 -10.58
C GLY A 398 2.06 16.51 -10.66
N ALA A 399 2.31 17.49 -11.51
CA ALA A 399 3.65 18.05 -11.70
C ALA A 399 4.24 18.56 -10.37
N LEU A 400 5.55 18.38 -10.22
CA LEU A 400 6.26 18.76 -9.00
C LEU A 400 6.33 20.28 -8.84
N ALA A 401 5.94 20.78 -7.66
CA ALA A 401 6.20 22.16 -7.23
C ALA A 401 7.41 22.19 -6.30
N THR A 402 8.30 23.17 -6.45
CA THR A 402 9.51 23.28 -5.63
C THR A 402 9.71 24.71 -5.13
N GLN A 403 10.31 24.84 -3.94
CA GLN A 403 10.69 26.12 -3.35
C GLN A 403 11.96 25.94 -2.52
N SER A 404 12.85 26.93 -2.55
CA SER A 404 14.08 26.97 -1.74
C SER A 404 14.06 28.16 -0.75
N GLY A 405 15.03 28.17 0.15
CA GLY A 405 15.17 29.23 1.16
C GLY A 405 14.30 29.06 2.41
N LEU A 406 13.70 27.87 2.63
CA LEU A 406 12.83 27.57 3.75
C LEU A 406 13.58 26.74 4.82
N MET A 407 14.31 27.41 5.70
CA MET A 407 15.14 26.76 6.74
C MET A 407 14.29 26.40 7.95
N LEU A 408 13.82 25.15 8.00
CA LEU A 408 13.10 24.62 9.17
C LEU A 408 14.07 24.30 10.31
N PRO A 409 13.71 24.62 11.56
CA PRO A 409 14.43 24.12 12.72
C PRO A 409 14.20 22.62 12.92
N ALA A 410 14.80 22.02 13.94
CA ALA A 410 14.52 20.63 14.31
C ALA A 410 13.04 20.46 14.68
N LEU A 411 12.38 19.52 14.01
CA LEU A 411 10.99 19.14 14.25
C LEU A 411 10.97 17.86 15.08
N ASN A 412 9.95 17.68 15.92
CA ASN A 412 9.93 16.60 16.91
C ASN A 412 8.58 15.89 17.05
N ARG A 413 7.61 16.21 16.19
CA ARG A 413 6.27 15.65 16.30
C ARG A 413 5.64 15.45 14.93
N LEU A 414 4.98 14.31 14.75
CA LEU A 414 4.01 14.09 13.70
C LEU A 414 2.61 14.38 14.25
N ARG A 415 1.79 15.12 13.51
CA ARG A 415 0.46 15.54 13.91
C ARG A 415 -0.55 15.30 12.81
N PHE A 416 -1.75 14.88 13.20
CA PHE A 416 -2.92 14.72 12.35
C PHE A 416 -3.92 15.83 12.67
N THR A 417 -4.37 16.54 11.66
CA THR A 417 -5.24 17.72 11.73
C THR A 417 -4.58 18.99 12.30
N SER A 418 -5.34 20.09 12.37
CA SER A 418 -4.83 21.41 12.77
C SER A 418 -4.61 21.54 14.27
N VAL A 419 -3.67 22.39 14.70
CA VAL A 419 -3.50 22.78 16.11
C VAL A 419 -4.70 23.61 16.59
N GLY A 420 -5.14 23.33 17.82
CA GLY A 420 -5.99 24.24 18.58
C GLY A 420 -7.49 24.08 18.39
N GLY A 421 -7.96 22.99 17.77
CA GLY A 421 -9.38 22.66 17.82
C GLY A 421 -10.33 23.75 17.28
N SER A 422 -9.80 24.74 16.54
CA SER A 422 -10.64 25.73 15.87
C SER A 422 -11.55 24.95 14.90
N GLY A 423 -12.86 25.21 14.91
CA GLY A 423 -13.88 24.52 14.13
C GLY A 423 -13.68 24.48 12.60
N ALA A 424 -12.47 24.67 12.17
CA ALA A 424 -12.01 24.76 10.79
C ALA A 424 -11.52 23.44 10.18
N ASN A 425 -11.54 22.33 10.93
CA ASN A 425 -11.12 21.06 10.37
C ASN A 425 -12.21 20.46 9.48
N ALA A 426 -11.90 20.20 8.22
CA ALA A 426 -12.76 19.42 7.33
C ALA A 426 -12.88 17.98 7.82
N VAL A 427 -13.96 17.30 7.43
CA VAL A 427 -14.08 15.86 7.62
C VAL A 427 -13.03 15.17 6.75
N THR A 428 -12.12 14.47 7.39
CA THR A 428 -11.02 13.78 6.72
C THR A 428 -10.93 12.33 7.22
N TYR A 429 -10.84 11.41 6.27
CA TYR A 429 -10.53 10.01 6.54
C TYR A 429 -9.07 9.77 6.16
N LEU A 430 -8.21 9.61 7.16
CA LEU A 430 -6.82 9.23 6.95
C LEU A 430 -6.75 7.73 6.68
N ARG A 431 -6.11 7.35 5.57
CA ARG A 431 -5.94 5.95 5.17
C ARG A 431 -4.52 5.47 5.45
N ARG A 432 -3.53 6.27 5.07
CA ARG A 432 -2.13 5.95 5.33
C ARG A 432 -1.29 7.22 5.50
N VAL A 433 -0.34 7.16 6.42
CA VAL A 433 0.66 8.22 6.62
C VAL A 433 2.03 7.58 6.71
N ARG A 434 2.97 8.07 5.88
CA ARG A 434 4.36 7.60 5.88
C ARG A 434 5.32 8.77 6.05
N LEU A 435 6.34 8.58 6.86
CA LEU A 435 7.49 9.47 6.94
C LEU A 435 8.74 8.69 6.54
N TYR A 436 9.45 9.22 5.57
CA TYR A 436 10.74 8.70 5.11
C TYR A 436 11.85 9.53 5.72
N GLY A 437 12.92 8.88 6.21
CA GLY A 437 14.08 9.53 6.83
C GLY A 437 15.07 10.15 5.84
N THR A 438 14.66 10.30 4.59
CA THR A 438 15.44 10.90 3.51
C THR A 438 14.54 11.72 2.60
N ARG A 439 15.14 12.65 1.85
CA ARG A 439 14.45 13.31 0.74
C ARG A 439 14.30 12.31 -0.41
N LEU A 440 13.07 11.95 -0.77
CA LEU A 440 12.77 11.18 -1.98
C LEU A 440 13.13 11.98 -3.23
N THR A 441 13.53 11.30 -4.30
CA THR A 441 13.77 11.94 -5.60
C THR A 441 12.48 12.56 -6.15
N ASN A 442 12.62 13.51 -7.05
CA ASN A 442 11.46 14.17 -7.67
C ASN A 442 10.55 13.17 -8.39
N ALA A 443 11.13 12.18 -9.06
CA ALA A 443 10.39 11.10 -9.73
C ALA A 443 9.60 10.24 -8.72
N GLN A 444 10.24 9.87 -7.59
CA GLN A 444 9.57 9.11 -6.51
C GLN A 444 8.42 9.90 -5.88
N LEU A 445 8.55 11.22 -5.70
CA LEU A 445 7.46 12.05 -5.17
C LEU A 445 6.24 12.03 -6.09
N VAL A 446 6.43 12.19 -7.41
CA VAL A 446 5.34 12.14 -8.38
C VAL A 446 4.68 10.76 -8.39
N ALA A 447 5.47 9.69 -8.42
CA ALA A 447 4.94 8.33 -8.41
C ALA A 447 4.18 8.00 -7.14
N LEU A 448 4.75 8.31 -5.97
CA LEU A 448 4.12 8.07 -4.68
C LEU A 448 2.79 8.81 -4.54
N SER A 449 2.71 10.05 -5.02
CA SER A 449 1.45 10.80 -5.03
C SER A 449 0.44 10.25 -6.04
N GLY A 450 0.86 9.60 -7.13
CA GLY A 450 -0.04 9.02 -8.13
C GLY A 450 -0.57 7.64 -7.75
N THR A 451 0.31 6.72 -7.42
CA THR A 451 -0.02 5.30 -7.22
C THR A 451 -0.01 4.85 -5.76
N GLY A 452 0.53 5.66 -4.84
CA GLY A 452 0.78 5.26 -3.44
C GLY A 452 2.02 4.37 -3.28
N SER A 453 2.75 4.13 -4.36
CA SER A 453 4.02 3.39 -4.35
C SER A 453 5.18 4.35 -4.59
N SER A 454 6.24 4.24 -3.80
CA SER A 454 7.47 5.04 -3.97
C SER A 454 8.23 4.71 -5.26
N MET A 455 7.83 3.66 -5.97
CA MET A 455 8.42 3.27 -7.24
C MET A 455 7.69 3.89 -8.42
N VAL A 456 8.43 4.42 -9.37
CA VAL A 456 7.90 4.86 -10.66
C VAL A 456 7.83 3.63 -11.57
N ALA A 457 6.65 3.30 -12.06
CA ALA A 457 6.46 2.16 -12.96
C ALA A 457 7.34 2.28 -14.24
N ALA A 458 7.70 3.50 -14.63
CA ALA A 458 8.58 3.76 -15.77
C ALA A 458 10.07 3.43 -15.52
N GLU A 459 10.49 3.27 -14.26
CA GLU A 459 11.88 2.93 -13.88
C GLU A 459 12.09 1.42 -13.74
N VAL A 460 11.01 0.65 -13.62
CA VAL A 460 11.02 -0.80 -13.64
C VAL A 460 10.99 -1.25 -15.10
N THR A 461 12.14 -1.67 -15.62
CA THR A 461 12.25 -2.18 -17.00
C THR A 461 11.90 -3.66 -17.10
N GLY A 462 11.94 -4.38 -15.98
CA GLY A 462 11.56 -5.80 -15.89
C GLY A 462 11.01 -6.17 -14.52
N ASP A 463 9.97 -7.00 -14.51
CA ASP A 463 9.32 -7.50 -13.30
C ASP A 463 8.89 -8.96 -13.53
N THR A 464 9.37 -9.88 -12.69
CA THR A 464 9.01 -11.30 -12.77
C THR A 464 7.60 -11.61 -12.26
N GLY A 465 6.94 -10.63 -11.63
CA GLY A 465 5.78 -10.88 -10.81
C GLY A 465 6.13 -11.61 -9.50
N THR A 466 5.14 -11.76 -8.64
CA THR A 466 5.28 -12.53 -7.40
C THR A 466 5.12 -14.02 -7.70
N VAL A 467 6.10 -14.81 -7.32
CA VAL A 467 6.15 -16.25 -7.54
C VAL A 467 6.20 -16.94 -6.19
N THR A 468 5.40 -17.98 -6.02
CA THR A 468 5.43 -18.82 -4.81
C THR A 468 6.54 -19.85 -4.94
N ALA A 469 7.42 -19.92 -3.96
CA ALA A 469 8.45 -20.95 -3.90
C ALA A 469 7.82 -22.30 -3.59
N GLU A 470 8.15 -23.30 -4.38
CA GLU A 470 7.80 -24.69 -4.13
C GLU A 470 9.10 -25.40 -3.72
N ALA A 471 9.17 -25.79 -2.45
CA ALA A 471 10.33 -26.50 -1.92
C ALA A 471 10.11 -28.03 -2.04
N GLU A 472 11.00 -28.71 -2.74
CA GLU A 472 11.05 -30.18 -2.70
C GLU A 472 11.73 -30.72 -1.44
N ASP A 473 12.68 -29.96 -0.90
CA ASP A 473 13.40 -30.32 0.34
C ASP A 473 13.68 -29.01 1.11
N ALA A 474 13.28 -29.00 2.38
CA ALA A 474 13.38 -27.84 3.27
C ALA A 474 14.82 -27.26 3.45
N ASN A 475 15.85 -27.91 2.91
CA ASN A 475 17.24 -27.53 3.06
C ASN A 475 18.00 -27.21 1.78
N GLN A 476 17.45 -27.40 0.59
CA GLN A 476 18.19 -27.25 -0.69
C GLN A 476 17.32 -26.73 -1.85
N GLY A 477 16.32 -25.90 -1.60
CA GLY A 477 15.47 -25.33 -2.64
C GLY A 477 16.23 -24.33 -3.52
N ASN A 478 15.95 -24.36 -4.83
CA ASN A 478 16.31 -23.28 -5.75
C ASN A 478 15.07 -22.51 -6.10
N VAL A 479 15.19 -21.20 -6.33
CA VAL A 479 14.10 -20.37 -6.88
C VAL A 479 14.63 -19.66 -8.12
N ILE A 480 14.05 -19.95 -9.29
CA ILE A 480 14.50 -19.43 -10.58
C ILE A 480 13.40 -18.58 -11.20
N LEU A 481 13.64 -17.30 -11.26
CA LEU A 481 12.77 -16.30 -11.85
C LEU A 481 13.28 -15.95 -13.25
N THR A 482 12.43 -15.96 -14.25
CA THR A 482 12.78 -15.62 -15.62
C THR A 482 11.84 -14.58 -16.21
N LEU A 483 12.39 -13.69 -17.05
CA LEU A 483 11.62 -12.79 -17.90
C LEU A 483 11.50 -13.38 -19.31
N PRO A 484 10.46 -13.04 -20.07
CA PRO A 484 10.30 -13.51 -21.46
C PRO A 484 11.43 -13.07 -22.38
N ALA A 485 12.00 -11.90 -22.14
CA ALA A 485 13.10 -11.30 -22.89
C ALA A 485 14.05 -10.56 -21.94
N PRO A 486 15.32 -10.37 -22.33
CA PRO A 486 16.27 -9.60 -21.53
C PRO A 486 15.86 -8.14 -21.46
N VAL A 487 15.98 -7.58 -20.27
CA VAL A 487 15.82 -6.15 -19.99
C VAL A 487 17.14 -5.57 -19.54
N VAL A 488 17.45 -4.36 -19.96
CA VAL A 488 18.68 -3.68 -19.55
C VAL A 488 18.38 -2.86 -18.30
N GLY A 489 19.13 -3.13 -17.23
CA GLY A 489 19.01 -2.40 -15.97
C GLY A 489 20.29 -2.46 -15.17
N ARG A 490 20.51 -1.45 -14.32
CA ARG A 490 21.64 -1.39 -13.38
C ARG A 490 21.26 -1.93 -12.01
N TYR A 491 20.03 -1.74 -11.60
CA TYR A 491 19.56 -2.09 -10.26
C TYR A 491 18.60 -3.26 -10.33
N LEU A 492 18.79 -4.20 -9.41
CA LEU A 492 17.91 -5.36 -9.22
C LEU A 492 17.45 -5.38 -7.78
N ARG A 493 16.14 -5.54 -7.57
CA ARG A 493 15.56 -5.74 -6.26
C ARG A 493 14.87 -7.08 -6.18
N ILE A 494 15.14 -7.81 -5.11
CA ILE A 494 14.52 -9.10 -4.82
C ILE A 494 13.73 -8.97 -3.51
N ASP A 495 12.42 -9.14 -3.59
CA ASP A 495 11.53 -9.19 -2.44
C ASP A 495 11.27 -10.65 -2.06
N LEU A 496 11.37 -10.95 -0.79
CA LEU A 496 11.24 -12.28 -0.21
C LEU A 496 10.25 -12.23 0.95
N THR A 497 9.30 -13.15 1.01
CA THR A 497 8.40 -13.30 2.17
C THR A 497 8.18 -14.77 2.44
N ASP A 498 8.46 -15.20 3.67
CA ASP A 498 8.17 -16.53 4.19
C ASP A 498 7.50 -16.38 5.56
N GLY A 499 6.16 -16.40 5.56
CA GLY A 499 5.37 -16.18 6.77
C GLY A 499 5.52 -17.25 7.84
N ALA A 500 6.10 -18.41 7.49
CA ALA A 500 6.33 -19.53 8.42
C ALA A 500 7.74 -19.52 9.03
N ALA A 501 8.66 -18.71 8.49
CA ALA A 501 10.07 -18.69 8.88
C ALA A 501 10.42 -17.50 9.77
N ALA A 502 11.22 -17.72 10.80
CA ALA A 502 11.83 -16.65 11.59
C ALA A 502 13.04 -16.01 10.88
N PHE A 503 13.64 -16.72 9.95
CA PHE A 503 14.79 -16.29 9.14
C PHE A 503 14.80 -17.04 7.81
N MET A 504 15.48 -16.48 6.81
CA MET A 504 15.68 -17.08 5.49
C MET A 504 17.18 -17.20 5.21
N ASP A 505 17.63 -18.40 4.80
CA ASP A 505 19.00 -18.64 4.38
C ASP A 505 19.06 -18.78 2.87
N ILE A 506 20.06 -18.17 2.25
CA ILE A 506 20.28 -18.21 0.81
C ILE A 506 21.78 -18.49 0.56
N GLY A 507 22.08 -19.49 -0.25
CA GLY A 507 23.46 -19.87 -0.56
C GLY A 507 24.13 -19.00 -1.60
N LEU A 508 23.42 -18.68 -2.69
CA LEU A 508 24.00 -17.91 -3.80
C LEU A 508 22.92 -17.14 -4.54
N LEU A 509 23.26 -15.93 -4.96
CA LEU A 509 22.47 -15.13 -5.90
C LEU A 509 23.13 -15.17 -7.28
N VAL A 510 22.35 -15.55 -8.27
CA VAL A 510 22.74 -15.55 -9.69
C VAL A 510 21.81 -14.63 -10.46
N ALA A 511 22.34 -13.70 -11.22
CA ALA A 511 21.56 -12.84 -12.11
C ALA A 511 22.31 -12.65 -13.44
N GLY A 512 21.59 -12.55 -14.55
CA GLY A 512 22.19 -12.31 -15.84
C GLY A 512 21.30 -12.64 -17.02
N HIS A 513 21.90 -12.69 -18.19
CA HIS A 513 21.22 -13.02 -19.44
C HIS A 513 21.34 -14.51 -19.76
N LEU A 514 20.20 -15.14 -20.10
CA LEU A 514 20.13 -16.54 -20.50
C LEU A 514 20.54 -16.75 -21.96
N TRP A 515 21.45 -17.66 -22.20
CA TRP A 515 21.55 -18.29 -23.50
C TRP A 515 20.43 -19.32 -23.63
N ARG A 516 19.36 -18.96 -24.33
CA ARG A 516 18.23 -19.84 -24.64
C ARG A 516 18.55 -20.64 -25.90
N LEU A 517 18.60 -21.96 -25.77
CA LEU A 517 18.84 -22.83 -26.91
C LEU A 517 17.74 -22.66 -27.95
N GLN A 518 18.09 -22.45 -29.22
CA GLN A 518 17.10 -22.36 -30.31
C GLN A 518 16.44 -23.71 -30.59
N ARG A 519 17.22 -24.79 -30.44
CA ARG A 519 16.70 -26.16 -30.39
C ARG A 519 17.03 -26.79 -29.05
N GLY A 520 16.18 -27.69 -28.59
CA GLY A 520 16.37 -28.38 -27.32
C GLY A 520 17.65 -29.23 -27.28
N THR A 521 17.93 -29.73 -26.10
CA THR A 521 18.92 -30.78 -25.90
C THR A 521 18.54 -32.04 -26.67
N GLY A 522 19.53 -32.82 -27.02
CA GLY A 522 19.31 -34.13 -27.68
C GLY A 522 18.48 -35.06 -26.77
N TYR A 523 17.79 -35.98 -27.44
CA TYR A 523 17.03 -37.00 -26.72
C TYR A 523 17.96 -37.82 -25.81
N GLY A 524 17.54 -38.07 -24.57
CA GLY A 524 18.30 -38.88 -23.61
C GLY A 524 19.14 -38.07 -22.62
N ILE A 525 18.59 -36.95 -22.08
CA ILE A 525 19.18 -36.32 -20.90
C ILE A 525 19.29 -37.38 -19.80
N ARG A 526 20.45 -37.47 -19.19
CA ARG A 526 20.73 -38.34 -18.05
C ARG A 526 20.88 -37.46 -16.83
N GLU A 527 19.96 -37.59 -15.90
CA GLU A 527 19.98 -36.94 -14.60
C GLU A 527 20.32 -37.98 -13.51
N GLY A 528 21.09 -37.56 -12.51
CA GLY A 528 21.49 -38.46 -11.43
C GLY A 528 22.37 -37.77 -10.40
N ARG A 529 23.08 -38.54 -9.61
CA ARG A 529 24.02 -38.05 -8.61
C ARG A 529 25.41 -38.61 -8.86
N VAL A 530 26.43 -37.81 -8.56
CA VAL A 530 27.82 -38.29 -8.51
C VAL A 530 28.03 -38.89 -7.13
N MET A 531 28.29 -40.20 -7.10
CA MET A 531 28.54 -40.89 -5.85
C MET A 531 29.98 -40.60 -5.41
N LEU A 532 30.11 -39.92 -4.30
CA LEU A 532 31.40 -39.54 -3.68
C LEU A 532 31.74 -40.45 -2.50
N ASP A 533 30.87 -41.43 -2.20
CA ASP A 533 31.14 -42.44 -1.17
C ASP A 533 32.41 -43.19 -1.53
N ARG A 534 33.24 -43.44 -0.56
CA ARG A 534 34.46 -44.21 -0.73
C ARG A 534 34.48 -45.39 0.23
N ARG A 535 35.24 -46.42 -0.11
CA ARG A 535 35.54 -47.55 0.78
C ARG A 535 37.03 -47.46 1.14
N ASP A 536 37.29 -47.26 2.42
CA ASP A 536 38.63 -47.30 2.93
C ASP A 536 38.91 -48.75 3.36
N ARG A 537 40.07 -49.27 2.91
CA ARG A 537 40.49 -50.66 3.24
C ARG A 537 41.60 -50.58 4.30
N ASN A 538 41.42 -51.32 5.39
CA ASN A 538 42.48 -51.51 6.36
C ASN A 538 43.63 -52.28 5.70
N PRO A 539 44.81 -51.71 5.62
CA PRO A 539 45.94 -52.35 4.93
C PRO A 539 46.45 -53.62 5.62
N PHE A 540 46.16 -53.80 6.90
CA PHE A 540 46.61 -54.94 7.69
C PHE A 540 45.59 -56.09 7.76
N THR A 541 44.33 -55.78 7.87
CA THR A 541 43.27 -56.79 8.00
C THR A 541 42.50 -57.07 6.73
N GLY A 542 42.62 -56.21 5.73
CA GLY A 542 41.86 -56.27 4.49
C GLY A 542 40.37 -55.90 4.65
N ALA A 543 39.92 -55.53 5.86
CA ALA A 543 38.56 -55.13 6.12
C ALA A 543 38.22 -53.81 5.42
N GLU A 544 37.07 -53.72 4.78
CA GLU A 544 36.56 -52.53 4.11
C GLU A 544 35.60 -51.78 5.01
N PHE A 545 35.77 -50.48 5.10
CA PHE A 545 34.90 -49.58 5.86
C PHE A 545 34.28 -48.61 4.87
N PRO A 546 32.93 -48.54 4.77
CA PRO A 546 32.29 -47.54 3.97
C PRO A 546 32.44 -46.19 4.64
N VAL A 547 32.88 -45.19 3.88
CA VAL A 547 32.96 -43.79 4.29
C VAL A 547 31.94 -43.03 3.44
N PRO A 548 30.73 -42.81 3.96
CA PRO A 548 29.69 -42.12 3.22
C PRO A 548 30.10 -40.65 2.99
N ALA A 549 29.82 -40.13 1.81
CA ALA A 549 29.96 -38.73 1.54
C ALA A 549 28.87 -37.91 2.26
N ILE A 550 29.19 -36.70 2.70
CA ILE A 550 28.22 -35.81 3.34
C ILE A 550 27.09 -35.45 2.36
N VAL A 551 27.45 -35.27 1.08
CA VAL A 551 26.52 -34.95 -0.01
C VAL A 551 27.03 -35.58 -1.30
N ASN A 552 26.12 -36.18 -2.06
CA ASN A 552 26.34 -36.65 -3.41
C ASN A 552 25.76 -35.62 -4.40
N PRO A 553 26.59 -34.82 -5.10
CA PRO A 553 26.13 -33.75 -5.98
C PRO A 553 25.22 -34.28 -7.10
N ARG A 554 24.23 -33.50 -7.49
CA ARG A 554 23.43 -33.79 -8.69
C ARG A 554 24.28 -33.65 -9.94
N MET A 555 23.92 -34.37 -10.98
CA MET A 555 24.54 -34.24 -12.30
C MET A 555 23.48 -34.33 -13.39
N ALA A 556 23.73 -33.63 -14.47
CA ALA A 556 23.04 -33.81 -15.75
C ALA A 556 24.05 -34.02 -16.86
N ALA A 557 23.76 -34.96 -17.77
CA ALA A 557 24.55 -35.16 -18.97
C ALA A 557 23.64 -35.22 -20.20
N PHE A 558 23.96 -34.45 -21.22
CA PHE A 558 23.15 -34.29 -22.42
C PHE A 558 23.99 -33.92 -23.64
N THR A 559 23.34 -33.85 -24.79
CA THR A 559 23.95 -33.40 -26.05
C THR A 559 23.27 -32.15 -26.56
N LEU A 560 23.99 -31.34 -27.30
CA LEU A 560 23.45 -30.21 -28.08
C LEU A 560 23.56 -30.58 -29.57
N PRO A 561 22.55 -31.24 -30.13
CA PRO A 561 22.69 -31.90 -31.45
C PRO A 561 22.65 -30.93 -32.62
N ALA A 562 22.12 -29.73 -32.41
CA ALA A 562 21.90 -28.77 -33.46
C ALA A 562 22.07 -27.33 -32.95
N LEU A 563 23.24 -26.76 -33.10
CA LEU A 563 23.53 -25.35 -32.83
C LEU A 563 23.58 -24.58 -34.15
N SER A 564 22.95 -23.42 -34.20
CA SER A 564 23.12 -22.47 -35.27
C SER A 564 24.56 -21.94 -35.28
N VAL A 565 25.00 -21.34 -36.40
CA VAL A 565 26.33 -20.70 -36.49
C VAL A 565 26.50 -19.63 -35.40
N ALA A 566 25.44 -18.88 -35.13
CA ALA A 566 25.43 -17.84 -34.10
C ALA A 566 25.58 -18.44 -32.71
N GLU A 567 24.84 -19.50 -32.37
CA GLU A 567 24.93 -20.16 -31.07
C GLU A 567 26.30 -20.78 -30.84
N ALA A 568 26.86 -21.47 -31.85
CA ALA A 568 28.18 -22.07 -31.74
C ALA A 568 29.27 -21.03 -31.53
N ARG A 569 29.25 -19.95 -32.31
CA ARG A 569 30.32 -18.92 -32.30
C ARG A 569 30.19 -17.93 -31.16
N ASN A 570 28.97 -17.44 -30.90
CA ASN A 570 28.76 -16.33 -29.98
C ASN A 570 28.38 -16.80 -28.57
N GLN A 571 27.81 -18.00 -28.44
CA GLN A 571 27.32 -18.49 -27.16
C GLN A 571 28.15 -19.65 -26.61
N HIS A 572 28.25 -20.77 -27.34
CA HIS A 572 28.98 -21.95 -26.86
C HIS A 572 30.48 -21.66 -26.71
N ARG A 573 31.11 -21.03 -27.70
CA ARG A 573 32.53 -20.67 -27.59
C ARG A 573 32.80 -19.61 -26.53
N ASP A 574 31.89 -18.66 -26.34
CA ASP A 574 32.02 -17.68 -25.28
C ASP A 574 31.85 -18.33 -23.90
N LEU A 575 30.91 -19.26 -23.75
CA LEU A 575 30.75 -20.09 -22.55
C LEU A 575 32.06 -20.80 -22.22
N LEU A 576 32.63 -21.53 -23.19
CA LEU A 576 33.89 -22.23 -22.97
C LEU A 576 35.05 -21.29 -22.65
N ARG A 577 35.14 -20.14 -23.32
CA ARG A 577 36.17 -19.13 -23.09
C ARG A 577 36.10 -18.53 -21.70
N ARG A 578 34.89 -18.27 -21.20
CA ARG A 578 34.68 -17.66 -19.89
C ARG A 578 34.80 -18.66 -18.74
N LEU A 579 34.24 -19.84 -18.90
CA LEU A 579 34.22 -20.83 -17.83
C LEU A 579 35.55 -21.59 -17.70
N GLY A 580 36.23 -21.87 -18.80
CA GLY A 580 37.39 -22.78 -18.75
C GLY A 580 37.02 -24.09 -18.05
N ALA A 581 37.96 -24.59 -17.24
CA ALA A 581 37.72 -25.83 -16.46
C ALA A 581 37.23 -25.59 -15.02
N ALA A 582 37.11 -24.35 -14.59
CA ALA A 582 36.96 -24.04 -13.16
C ALA A 582 35.76 -23.17 -12.80
N ALA A 583 35.04 -22.60 -13.78
CA ALA A 583 33.90 -21.74 -13.49
C ALA A 583 32.57 -22.48 -13.58
N ASP A 584 31.57 -21.94 -12.90
CA ASP A 584 30.26 -22.53 -12.77
C ASP A 584 29.24 -21.79 -13.62
N ALA A 585 28.19 -22.50 -14.04
CA ALA A 585 27.03 -21.96 -14.75
C ALA A 585 25.73 -22.50 -14.15
N LEU A 586 24.65 -21.77 -14.37
CA LEU A 586 23.31 -22.26 -14.13
C LEU A 586 22.80 -22.93 -15.41
N TRP A 587 22.41 -24.20 -15.29
CA TRP A 587 21.69 -24.94 -16.30
C TRP A 587 20.22 -25.06 -15.92
N ILE A 588 19.33 -24.75 -16.85
CA ILE A 588 17.88 -24.92 -16.75
C ILE A 588 17.46 -25.90 -17.83
N ALA A 589 16.92 -27.05 -17.43
CA ALA A 589 16.62 -28.15 -18.36
C ALA A 589 15.54 -27.77 -19.39
N GLU A 590 14.45 -27.18 -18.94
CA GLU A 590 13.37 -26.66 -19.78
C GLU A 590 12.79 -25.37 -19.20
N LEU A 591 12.79 -24.30 -19.96
CA LEU A 591 12.19 -23.00 -19.54
C LEU A 591 10.66 -23.05 -19.49
N GLY A 592 10.03 -24.02 -20.14
CA GLY A 592 8.59 -24.21 -20.19
C GLY A 592 8.02 -25.09 -19.07
N ASP A 593 8.88 -25.70 -18.26
CA ASP A 593 8.47 -26.49 -17.10
C ASP A 593 7.71 -25.64 -16.09
N SER A 594 6.91 -26.29 -15.25
CA SER A 594 6.37 -25.67 -14.05
C SER A 594 7.50 -25.09 -13.20
N LEU A 595 7.20 -24.13 -12.35
CA LEU A 595 8.22 -23.54 -11.48
C LEU A 595 8.89 -24.60 -10.60
N ALA A 596 8.12 -25.52 -10.06
CA ALA A 596 8.61 -26.61 -9.22
C ALA A 596 9.59 -27.51 -9.98
N GLU A 597 9.21 -28.01 -11.14
CA GLU A 597 10.10 -28.84 -11.99
C GLU A 597 11.35 -28.09 -12.43
N ARG A 598 11.20 -26.82 -12.82
CA ARG A 598 12.34 -25.98 -13.22
C ARG A 598 13.31 -25.75 -12.05
N ASN A 599 12.81 -25.46 -10.86
CA ASN A 599 13.62 -25.29 -9.65
C ASN A 599 14.33 -26.59 -9.26
N CYS A 600 13.61 -27.70 -9.33
CA CYS A 600 14.11 -29.02 -9.01
C CYS A 600 15.22 -29.48 -9.97
N ARG A 601 15.04 -29.32 -11.28
CA ARG A 601 15.95 -29.81 -12.33
C ARG A 601 17.10 -28.85 -12.66
N ALA A 602 17.04 -27.60 -12.21
CA ALA A 602 18.11 -26.64 -12.42
C ALA A 602 19.36 -27.00 -11.61
N ILE A 603 20.52 -26.88 -12.24
CA ILE A 603 21.82 -27.18 -11.63
C ILE A 603 22.72 -25.96 -11.74
N TRP A 604 23.18 -25.44 -10.61
CA TRP A 604 24.32 -24.55 -10.52
C TRP A 604 25.58 -25.37 -10.31
N GLY A 605 26.56 -25.26 -11.20
CA GLY A 605 27.78 -26.05 -11.05
C GLY A 605 28.73 -26.00 -12.21
N ALA A 606 29.75 -26.84 -12.11
CA ALA A 606 30.79 -26.93 -13.11
C ALA A 606 30.25 -27.53 -14.41
N VAL A 607 30.56 -26.85 -15.53
CA VAL A 607 30.24 -27.32 -16.88
C VAL A 607 31.49 -28.00 -17.45
N ASN A 608 31.38 -29.29 -17.74
CA ASN A 608 32.36 -30.00 -18.52
C ASN A 608 31.78 -30.28 -19.92
N ALA A 609 32.17 -29.45 -20.88
CA ALA A 609 31.82 -29.60 -22.28
C ALA A 609 33.09 -29.76 -23.09
N PRO A 610 33.13 -30.69 -24.07
CA PRO A 610 34.28 -30.80 -24.93
C PRO A 610 34.49 -29.52 -25.71
N GLY A 611 35.74 -29.07 -25.82
CA GLY A 611 36.11 -27.85 -26.57
C GLY A 611 35.95 -28.00 -28.11
N GLU A 612 35.49 -29.17 -28.55
CA GLU A 612 35.30 -29.47 -29.98
C GLU A 612 33.83 -29.48 -30.36
N GLU A 613 33.49 -28.78 -31.42
CA GLU A 613 32.20 -28.79 -32.07
C GLU A 613 32.27 -29.66 -33.33
N ALA A 614 31.44 -30.70 -33.41
CA ALA A 614 31.37 -31.52 -34.61
C ALA A 614 30.48 -30.86 -35.68
N SER A 615 30.89 -30.90 -36.94
CA SER A 615 29.99 -30.52 -38.03
C SER A 615 28.84 -31.52 -38.13
N ALA A 616 27.59 -31.02 -38.00
CA ALA A 616 26.42 -31.89 -37.91
C ALA A 616 25.63 -32.02 -39.21
N SER A 617 25.50 -30.99 -40.02
CA SER A 617 24.78 -31.04 -41.30
C SER A 617 24.96 -29.75 -42.11
N ARG A 618 24.40 -29.72 -43.33
CA ARG A 618 24.40 -28.54 -44.22
C ARG A 618 23.28 -27.55 -43.91
N ASP A 619 22.42 -27.84 -42.95
CA ASP A 619 21.29 -27.02 -42.59
C ASP A 619 21.69 -25.78 -41.78
N SER A 620 20.70 -24.99 -41.38
CA SER A 620 20.87 -23.77 -40.56
C SER A 620 21.50 -24.04 -39.18
N TYR A 621 21.63 -25.31 -38.79
CA TYR A 621 22.23 -25.77 -37.53
C TYR A 621 23.39 -26.72 -37.77
N PRO A 622 24.51 -26.21 -38.26
CA PRO A 622 25.64 -27.04 -38.74
C PRO A 622 26.54 -27.61 -37.63
N PHE A 623 26.36 -27.24 -36.39
CA PHE A 623 27.23 -27.63 -35.28
C PHE A 623 26.51 -28.50 -34.26
N ALA A 624 27.23 -29.40 -33.63
CA ALA A 624 26.76 -30.22 -32.52
C ALA A 624 27.83 -30.35 -31.44
N VAL A 625 27.42 -30.36 -30.18
CA VAL A 625 28.25 -30.72 -29.03
C VAL A 625 27.78 -32.09 -28.54
N ARG A 626 28.68 -33.08 -28.58
CA ARG A 626 28.32 -34.49 -28.36
C ARG A 626 28.17 -34.91 -26.88
N ALA A 627 28.75 -34.13 -25.96
CA ALA A 627 28.62 -34.40 -24.54
C ALA A 627 28.78 -33.12 -23.74
N VAL A 628 27.76 -32.77 -22.99
CA VAL A 628 27.81 -31.73 -21.95
C VAL A 628 27.50 -32.41 -20.62
N ARG A 629 28.32 -32.17 -19.63
CA ARG A 629 28.09 -32.68 -18.28
C ARG A 629 28.12 -31.51 -17.29
N MET A 630 27.04 -31.39 -16.54
CA MET A 630 26.92 -30.47 -15.41
C MET A 630 27.09 -31.26 -14.12
N VAL A 631 27.83 -30.73 -13.17
CA VAL A 631 27.98 -31.29 -11.83
C VAL A 631 27.73 -30.18 -10.82
N GLU A 632 26.73 -30.38 -9.95
CA GLU A 632 26.31 -29.43 -8.97
C GLU A 632 27.45 -29.01 -8.01
N ARG A 633 27.51 -27.72 -7.68
CA ARG A 633 28.28 -27.20 -6.54
C ARG A 633 27.48 -27.34 -5.26
N VAL A 634 27.95 -28.11 -4.34
CA VAL A 634 27.34 -28.37 -3.02
C VAL A 634 28.20 -27.81 -1.89
#